data_efb5b8ad3a7d3d03bc1020c74500327e
#
_entry.id   efb5b8ad3a7d3d03bc1020c74500327e
#
_cell.length_a   1.000
_cell.length_b   1.000
_cell.length_c   1.000
_cell.angle_alpha   90.00
_cell.angle_beta   90.00
_cell.angle_gamma   90.00
#
_symmetry.space_group_name_H-M   'P 1'
#
loop_
_entity.id
_entity.type
_entity.pdbx_description
1 polymer ?
#
loop_
_entity_poly.entity_id
_entity_poly.type
_entity_poly.pdbx_seq_one_letter_code
_entity_poly.pdbx_strand_id
1 'polypeptide(L)'
;MHDDDCECDAGGAGDDVIIAMNFTVDPRVSYRIGFPHEGTWYLVFNSDDSHYADDYGNVGHDVTAINFGFDGLPFSGLLDLAPYSIQMFPQIPNPIDSCPADINGDGVVNVSDLLTMIGGWGTPDWDITGDGTTNVSDLLALIGAFGPCP
;
A
#
# COMPACT_ATOMS: atom_id res chain seq x y z
N MET A 1 -21.76 27.71 22.14
CA MET A 1 -21.34 27.99 20.77
C MET A 1 -20.23 26.99 20.53
N HIS A 2 -20.57 25.90 19.87
CA HIS A 2 -19.66 24.81 19.55
C HIS A 2 -19.39 24.99 18.06
N ASP A 3 -18.24 25.54 17.74
CA ASP A 3 -17.77 25.61 16.36
C ASP A 3 -17.28 24.21 15.98
N ASP A 4 -18.17 23.42 15.38
CA ASP A 4 -17.80 22.24 14.61
C ASP A 4 -17.23 22.74 13.28
N ASP A 5 -16.01 23.28 13.33
CA ASP A 5 -15.18 23.39 12.13
C ASP A 5 -14.84 21.97 11.69
N CYS A 6 -15.61 21.45 10.73
CA CYS A 6 -15.13 20.44 9.82
C CYS A 6 -13.95 21.08 9.05
N GLU A 7 -12.78 21.11 9.66
CA GLU A 7 -11.54 21.24 8.92
C GLU A 7 -11.45 19.98 8.05
N CYS A 8 -11.94 20.10 6.83
CA CYS A 8 -11.48 19.23 5.77
C CYS A 8 -9.99 19.53 5.65
N ASP A 9 -9.17 18.70 6.30
CA ASP A 9 -7.72 18.79 6.19
C ASP A 9 -7.38 18.75 4.71
N ALA A 10 -6.91 19.88 4.19
CA ALA A 10 -6.63 20.02 2.77
C ALA A 10 -5.32 19.28 2.48
N GLY A 11 -5.42 17.95 2.28
CA GLY A 11 -4.35 17.15 1.71
C GLY A 11 -3.07 17.13 2.54
N GLY A 12 -3.09 16.47 3.71
CA GLY A 12 -1.87 16.08 4.42
C GLY A 12 -1.11 15.00 3.66
N ALA A 13 0.19 14.85 3.94
CA ALA A 13 0.95 13.71 3.43
C ALA A 13 0.26 12.40 3.85
N GLY A 14 -0.16 11.60 2.87
CA GLY A 14 -0.87 10.34 3.09
C GLY A 14 -2.30 10.27 2.54
N ASP A 15 -2.93 11.41 2.21
CA ASP A 15 -4.29 11.45 1.66
C ASP A 15 -4.30 11.41 0.12
N ASP A 16 -3.15 11.61 -0.52
CA ASP A 16 -3.02 11.67 -1.96
C ASP A 16 -2.81 10.27 -2.56
N VAL A 17 -3.41 10.06 -3.73
CA VAL A 17 -3.18 8.88 -4.58
C VAL A 17 -2.75 9.36 -5.96
N ILE A 18 -1.61 8.87 -6.43
CA ILE A 18 -1.17 9.04 -7.82
C ILE A 18 -1.71 7.90 -8.66
N ILE A 19 -2.36 8.23 -9.78
CA ILE A 19 -2.78 7.26 -10.78
C ILE A 19 -1.99 7.52 -12.04
N ALA A 20 -1.15 6.56 -12.42
CA ALA A 20 -0.36 6.62 -13.64
C ALA A 20 -0.94 5.67 -14.69
N MET A 21 -1.11 6.18 -15.92
CA MET A 21 -1.72 5.43 -17.02
C MET A 21 -0.88 5.53 -18.28
N ASN A 22 -0.66 4.39 -18.92
CA ASN A 22 -0.02 4.31 -20.22
C ASN A 22 -1.01 3.77 -21.26
N PHE A 23 -1.50 4.61 -22.15
CA PHE A 23 -2.42 4.23 -23.23
C PHE A 23 -1.71 3.94 -24.56
N THR A 24 -0.40 3.73 -24.54
CA THR A 24 0.39 3.44 -25.74
C THR A 24 0.83 1.98 -25.80
N VAL A 25 1.19 1.51 -26.99
CA VAL A 25 1.76 0.19 -27.22
C VAL A 25 3.20 0.07 -26.70
N ASP A 26 3.87 1.19 -26.46
CA ASP A 26 5.25 1.21 -26.00
C ASP A 26 5.31 1.28 -24.46
N PRO A 27 6.12 0.43 -23.81
CA PRO A 27 6.34 0.56 -22.36
C PRO A 27 7.05 1.87 -22.04
N ARG A 28 6.83 2.39 -20.85
CA ARG A 28 7.54 3.53 -20.29
C ARG A 28 8.45 3.05 -19.20
N VAL A 29 9.76 3.11 -19.44
CA VAL A 29 10.78 2.69 -18.47
C VAL A 29 11.48 3.92 -17.92
N SER A 30 11.64 3.98 -16.59
CA SER A 30 12.23 5.11 -15.88
C SER A 30 11.56 6.45 -16.26
N TYR A 31 10.24 6.42 -16.41
CA TYR A 31 9.46 7.60 -16.78
C TYR A 31 9.28 8.50 -15.57
N ARG A 32 9.71 9.75 -15.68
CA ARG A 32 9.60 10.71 -14.58
C ARG A 32 8.22 11.35 -14.56
N ILE A 33 7.63 11.39 -13.36
CA ILE A 33 6.42 12.17 -13.08
C ILE A 33 6.60 13.03 -11.82
N GLY A 34 5.75 14.05 -11.69
CA GLY A 34 5.67 14.87 -10.47
C GLY A 34 4.91 14.17 -9.35
N PHE A 35 5.29 14.49 -8.11
CA PHE A 35 4.64 14.05 -6.88
C PHE A 35 4.37 15.23 -5.96
N PRO A 36 3.25 15.27 -5.21
CA PRO A 36 2.94 16.36 -4.28
C PRO A 36 3.82 16.35 -3.04
N HIS A 37 4.28 15.18 -2.58
CA HIS A 37 5.08 14.98 -1.38
C HIS A 37 6.30 14.10 -1.65
N GLU A 38 7.37 14.30 -0.88
CA GLU A 38 8.54 13.43 -0.89
C GLU A 38 8.25 12.10 -0.16
N GLY A 39 9.09 11.10 -0.39
CA GLY A 39 9.03 9.82 0.28
C GLY A 39 8.59 8.67 -0.62
N THR A 40 8.23 7.56 -0.01
CA THR A 40 7.85 6.35 -0.75
C THR A 40 6.37 6.38 -1.10
N TRP A 41 6.08 6.06 -2.35
CA TRP A 41 4.76 5.88 -2.92
C TRP A 41 4.62 4.41 -3.30
N TYR A 42 3.68 3.73 -2.71
CA TYR A 42 3.55 2.28 -2.78
C TYR A 42 2.68 1.86 -3.97
N LEU A 43 3.16 0.90 -4.75
CA LEU A 43 2.40 0.33 -5.85
C LEU A 43 1.34 -0.64 -5.30
N VAL A 44 0.11 -0.15 -5.08
CA VAL A 44 -0.99 -0.96 -4.52
C VAL A 44 -1.92 -1.56 -5.58
N PHE A 45 -1.87 -1.05 -6.80
CA PHE A 45 -2.60 -1.60 -7.92
C PHE A 45 -1.77 -1.53 -9.19
N ASN A 46 -1.70 -2.64 -9.89
CA ASN A 46 -1.03 -2.78 -11.19
C ASN A 46 -1.89 -3.62 -12.12
N SER A 47 -2.44 -3.02 -13.18
CA SER A 47 -3.25 -3.77 -14.15
C SER A 47 -2.46 -4.76 -15.00
N ASP A 48 -1.11 -4.69 -14.99
CA ASP A 48 -0.19 -5.62 -15.65
C ASP A 48 0.32 -6.72 -14.69
N ASP A 49 -0.33 -6.89 -13.53
CA ASP A 49 0.06 -7.90 -12.56
C ASP A 49 -0.19 -9.31 -13.10
N SER A 50 0.84 -10.15 -13.02
CA SER A 50 0.80 -11.56 -13.44
C SER A 50 -0.24 -12.41 -12.70
N HIS A 51 -0.80 -11.88 -11.59
CA HIS A 51 -1.93 -12.51 -10.90
C HIS A 51 -3.22 -12.51 -11.74
N TYR A 52 -3.39 -11.54 -12.65
CA TYR A 52 -4.58 -11.48 -13.51
C TYR A 52 -4.46 -12.36 -14.76
N ALA A 53 -3.26 -12.52 -15.32
CA ALA A 53 -3.02 -13.39 -16.46
C ALA A 53 -1.53 -13.75 -16.55
N ASP A 54 -1.23 -14.98 -16.98
CA ASP A 54 0.14 -15.54 -17.04
C ASP A 54 1.05 -14.83 -18.06
N ASP A 55 0.49 -14.10 -19.01
CA ASP A 55 1.21 -13.33 -20.03
C ASP A 55 1.45 -11.88 -19.66
N TYR A 56 1.00 -11.43 -18.48
CA TYR A 56 1.28 -10.09 -17.96
C TYR A 56 2.70 -10.00 -17.40
N GLY A 57 3.35 -8.86 -17.64
CA GLY A 57 4.77 -8.67 -17.34
C GLY A 57 5.07 -8.32 -15.90
N ASN A 58 4.04 -7.95 -15.11
CA ASN A 58 4.16 -7.42 -13.75
C ASN A 58 5.15 -6.24 -13.66
N VAL A 59 5.10 -5.36 -14.66
CA VAL A 59 5.97 -4.18 -14.73
C VAL A 59 5.50 -3.14 -13.73
N GLY A 60 6.37 -2.76 -12.82
CA GLY A 60 6.11 -1.73 -11.82
C GLY A 60 6.82 -2.01 -10.50
N HIS A 61 6.93 -0.99 -9.67
CA HIS A 61 7.57 -1.04 -8.35
C HIS A 61 7.17 0.20 -7.54
N ASP A 62 7.41 0.18 -6.26
CA ASP A 62 7.28 1.36 -5.40
C ASP A 62 8.17 2.50 -5.89
N VAL A 63 7.70 3.73 -5.77
CA VAL A 63 8.40 4.91 -6.25
C VAL A 63 8.88 5.77 -5.09
N THR A 64 10.16 6.11 -5.07
CA THR A 64 10.68 7.11 -4.13
C THR A 64 10.68 8.48 -4.80
N ALA A 65 9.82 9.37 -4.33
CA ALA A 65 9.79 10.77 -4.75
C ALA A 65 10.87 11.57 -4.01
N ILE A 66 11.71 12.27 -4.77
CA ILE A 66 12.82 13.07 -4.28
C ILE A 66 12.55 14.56 -4.48
N ASN A 67 13.27 15.41 -3.77
CA ASN A 67 13.17 16.86 -3.87
C ASN A 67 13.76 17.36 -5.20
N PHE A 68 13.03 17.12 -6.26
CA PHE A 68 13.31 17.57 -7.63
C PHE A 68 11.97 17.86 -8.32
N GLY A 69 11.63 19.13 -8.49
CA GLY A 69 10.35 19.54 -9.07
C GLY A 69 10.18 19.07 -10.51
N PHE A 70 9.00 18.55 -10.85
CA PHE A 70 8.63 18.10 -12.19
C PHE A 70 7.11 18.21 -12.39
N ASP A 71 6.65 18.47 -13.62
CA ASP A 71 5.23 18.62 -14.00
C ASP A 71 4.44 19.61 -13.12
N GLY A 72 5.12 20.64 -12.60
CA GLY A 72 4.50 21.65 -11.74
C GLY A 72 4.33 21.23 -10.28
N LEU A 73 4.80 20.03 -9.89
CA LEU A 73 4.84 19.53 -8.52
C LEU A 73 6.23 19.65 -7.90
N PRO A 74 6.34 19.75 -6.56
CA PRO A 74 7.61 20.02 -5.89
C PRO A 74 8.58 18.84 -5.87
N PHE A 75 8.07 17.61 -5.99
CA PHE A 75 8.86 16.39 -5.96
C PHE A 75 8.68 15.60 -7.25
N SER A 76 9.54 14.63 -7.50
CA SER A 76 9.41 13.73 -8.64
C SER A 76 10.02 12.36 -8.38
N GLY A 77 9.49 11.35 -9.06
CA GLY A 77 9.97 9.98 -9.03
C GLY A 77 10.02 9.35 -10.42
N LEU A 78 10.68 8.21 -10.52
CA LEU A 78 10.74 7.40 -11.73
C LEU A 78 9.87 6.17 -11.56
N LEU A 79 9.06 5.85 -12.55
CA LEU A 79 8.23 4.67 -12.57
C LEU A 79 8.33 3.94 -13.91
N ASP A 80 7.98 2.66 -13.88
CA ASP A 80 7.91 1.81 -15.07
C ASP A 80 6.43 1.44 -15.32
N LEU A 81 5.96 1.67 -16.55
CA LEU A 81 4.58 1.36 -16.97
C LEU A 81 4.61 0.40 -18.16
N ALA A 82 3.89 -0.70 -18.04
CA ALA A 82 3.63 -1.58 -19.17
C ALA A 82 2.79 -0.89 -20.25
N PRO A 83 2.76 -1.41 -21.48
CA PRO A 83 1.80 -0.97 -22.49
C PRO A 83 0.36 -1.12 -21.98
N TYR A 84 -0.50 -0.13 -22.27
CA TYR A 84 -1.93 -0.15 -21.92
C TYR A 84 -2.22 -0.49 -20.45
N SER A 85 -1.38 0.02 -19.53
CA SER A 85 -1.48 -0.28 -18.11
C SER A 85 -1.92 0.93 -17.26
N ILE A 86 -2.42 0.61 -16.08
CA ILE A 86 -2.78 1.56 -15.03
C ILE A 86 -2.11 1.10 -13.73
N GLN A 87 -1.53 2.05 -13.00
CA GLN A 87 -0.94 1.83 -11.69
C GLN A 87 -1.45 2.87 -10.70
N MET A 88 -1.61 2.51 -9.43
CA MET A 88 -2.03 3.39 -8.35
C MET A 88 -1.01 3.39 -7.23
N PHE A 89 -0.68 4.61 -6.76
CA PHE A 89 0.35 4.83 -5.76
C PHE A 89 -0.18 5.77 -4.67
N PRO A 90 -0.68 5.28 -3.53
CA PRO A 90 -0.82 6.06 -2.31
C PRO A 90 0.55 6.26 -1.63
N GLN A 91 0.63 7.24 -0.75
CA GLN A 91 1.84 7.44 0.06
C GLN A 91 1.86 6.56 1.32
N ILE A 92 0.72 6.10 1.76
CA ILE A 92 0.60 5.10 2.83
C ILE A 92 0.54 3.72 2.18
N PRO A 93 1.35 2.74 2.65
CA PRO A 93 1.24 1.37 2.17
C PRO A 93 -0.17 0.88 2.44
N ASN A 94 -0.84 0.45 1.41
CA ASN A 94 -2.20 -0.08 1.31
C ASN A 94 -3.05 0.09 2.60
N PRO A 95 -4.18 0.78 2.60
CA PRO A 95 -5.07 0.84 3.78
C PRO A 95 -5.53 -0.56 4.28
N ILE A 96 -5.27 -1.63 3.50
CA ILE A 96 -5.44 -3.02 3.94
C ILE A 96 -4.37 -3.41 4.98
N ASP A 97 -3.19 -2.77 4.99
CA ASP A 97 -2.18 -2.93 6.06
C ASP A 97 -2.58 -2.22 7.38
N SER A 98 -3.71 -1.52 7.41
CA SER A 98 -4.31 -1.05 8.67
C SER A 98 -4.94 -2.19 9.50
N CYS A 99 -4.92 -3.41 8.97
CA CYS A 99 -5.43 -4.61 9.61
C CYS A 99 -4.32 -5.67 9.77
N PRO A 100 -3.31 -5.41 10.61
CA PRO A 100 -2.16 -6.32 10.76
C PRO A 100 -2.54 -7.70 11.30
N ALA A 101 -3.76 -7.85 11.78
CA ALA A 101 -4.32 -9.10 12.24
C ALA A 101 -4.97 -9.95 11.12
N ASP A 102 -5.21 -9.38 9.94
CA ASP A 102 -5.65 -10.09 8.73
C ASP A 102 -4.42 -10.67 8.02
N ILE A 103 -3.97 -11.80 8.51
CA ILE A 103 -2.71 -12.44 8.10
C ILE A 103 -2.81 -13.06 6.70
N ASN A 104 -4.01 -13.53 6.35
CA ASN A 104 -4.24 -14.17 5.05
C ASN A 104 -4.67 -13.17 3.94
N GLY A 105 -4.98 -11.91 4.30
CA GLY A 105 -5.32 -10.85 3.36
C GLY A 105 -6.73 -10.98 2.75
N ASP A 106 -7.67 -11.65 3.44
CA ASP A 106 -9.03 -11.84 2.93
C ASP A 106 -10.00 -10.71 3.29
N GLY A 107 -9.53 -9.70 4.04
CA GLY A 107 -10.30 -8.54 4.49
C GLY A 107 -11.10 -8.78 5.76
N VAL A 108 -10.92 -9.93 6.43
CA VAL A 108 -11.67 -10.29 7.65
C VAL A 108 -10.77 -11.02 8.64
N VAL A 109 -10.52 -10.44 9.79
CA VAL A 109 -9.81 -11.14 10.87
C VAL A 109 -10.70 -12.21 11.48
N ASN A 110 -10.29 -13.47 11.36
CA ASN A 110 -11.09 -14.61 11.79
C ASN A 110 -10.21 -15.81 12.23
N VAL A 111 -10.80 -16.98 12.34
CA VAL A 111 -10.10 -18.21 12.78
C VAL A 111 -9.01 -18.64 11.80
N SER A 112 -9.11 -18.30 10.50
CA SER A 112 -8.08 -18.64 9.51
C SER A 112 -6.77 -17.90 9.81
N ASP A 113 -6.86 -16.62 10.22
CA ASP A 113 -5.71 -15.81 10.63
C ASP A 113 -5.08 -16.34 11.91
N LEU A 114 -5.94 -16.70 12.86
CA LEU A 114 -5.48 -17.32 14.11
C LEU A 114 -4.69 -18.61 13.87
N LEU A 115 -5.17 -19.48 12.97
CA LEU A 115 -4.47 -20.72 12.62
C LEU A 115 -3.14 -20.44 11.92
N THR A 116 -3.09 -19.42 11.06
CA THR A 116 -1.86 -18.98 10.38
C THR A 116 -0.85 -18.45 11.40
N MET A 117 -1.29 -17.60 12.34
CA MET A 117 -0.45 -17.09 13.42
C MET A 117 0.16 -18.20 14.28
N ILE A 118 -0.64 -19.20 14.65
CA ILE A 118 -0.16 -20.34 15.45
C ILE A 118 0.94 -21.12 14.71
N GLY A 119 0.87 -21.18 13.38
CA GLY A 119 1.90 -21.79 12.54
C GLY A 119 3.28 -21.09 12.61
N GLY A 120 3.32 -19.80 12.91
CA GLY A 120 4.53 -18.98 13.08
C GLY A 120 4.88 -18.70 14.54
N TRP A 121 4.32 -19.45 15.50
CA TRP A 121 4.56 -19.20 16.93
C TRP A 121 6.04 -19.25 17.32
N GLY A 122 6.51 -18.21 17.97
CA GLY A 122 7.91 -18.07 18.40
C GLY A 122 8.86 -17.59 17.30
N THR A 123 8.35 -17.25 16.10
CA THR A 123 9.11 -16.60 15.02
C THR A 123 8.72 -15.11 14.94
N PRO A 124 9.45 -14.28 14.19
CA PRO A 124 9.05 -12.89 13.96
C PRO A 124 8.00 -12.70 12.85
N ASP A 125 7.46 -13.78 12.25
CA ASP A 125 6.68 -13.72 11.01
C ASP A 125 5.33 -12.99 11.18
N TRP A 126 4.66 -13.17 12.33
CA TRP A 126 3.34 -12.59 12.62
C TRP A 126 3.35 -11.75 13.90
N ASP A 127 4.40 -10.96 14.05
CA ASP A 127 4.58 -10.03 15.16
C ASP A 127 3.72 -8.76 14.94
N ILE A 128 2.48 -8.81 15.38
CA ILE A 128 1.52 -7.70 15.28
C ILE A 128 1.88 -6.55 16.22
N THR A 129 2.46 -6.87 17.37
CA THR A 129 2.79 -5.90 18.42
C THR A 129 4.13 -5.22 18.21
N GLY A 130 4.99 -5.75 17.32
CA GLY A 130 6.32 -5.20 17.02
C GLY A 130 7.37 -5.50 18.11
N ASP A 131 7.17 -6.53 18.93
CA ASP A 131 8.11 -6.91 19.99
C ASP A 131 9.24 -7.86 19.50
N GLY A 132 9.18 -8.30 18.26
CA GLY A 132 10.16 -9.13 17.56
C GLY A 132 9.85 -10.63 17.62
N THR A 133 8.71 -11.06 18.18
CA THR A 133 8.37 -12.47 18.32
C THR A 133 6.88 -12.71 18.36
N THR A 134 6.35 -13.57 17.50
CA THR A 134 4.94 -14.01 17.56
C THR A 134 4.67 -14.77 18.86
N ASN A 135 3.85 -14.19 19.73
CA ASN A 135 3.58 -14.71 21.07
C ASN A 135 2.15 -14.41 21.54
N VAL A 136 1.90 -14.54 22.84
CA VAL A 136 0.55 -14.32 23.43
C VAL A 136 0.08 -12.88 23.24
N SER A 137 0.97 -11.89 23.20
CA SER A 137 0.59 -10.48 22.99
C SER A 137 -0.03 -10.29 21.60
N ASP A 138 0.56 -10.91 20.58
CA ASP A 138 0.07 -10.85 19.19
C ASP A 138 -1.25 -11.59 19.04
N LEU A 139 -1.37 -12.73 19.72
CA LEU A 139 -2.62 -13.49 19.78
C LEU A 139 -3.76 -12.65 20.38
N LEU A 140 -3.50 -11.92 21.45
CA LEU A 140 -4.50 -11.03 22.07
C LEU A 140 -4.85 -9.86 21.15
N ALA A 141 -3.87 -9.30 20.44
CA ALA A 141 -4.08 -8.24 19.44
C ALA A 141 -4.96 -8.75 18.27
N LEU A 142 -4.67 -9.95 17.76
CA LEU A 142 -5.45 -10.58 16.70
C LEU A 142 -6.91 -10.82 17.16
N ILE A 143 -7.11 -11.41 18.35
CA ILE A 143 -8.46 -11.67 18.88
C ILE A 143 -9.23 -10.36 19.10
N GLY A 144 -8.55 -9.31 19.53
CA GLY A 144 -9.13 -7.97 19.70
C GLY A 144 -9.59 -7.33 18.40
N ALA A 145 -9.04 -7.76 17.27
CA ALA A 145 -9.34 -7.25 15.93
C ALA A 145 -10.35 -8.11 15.14
N PHE A 146 -10.94 -9.13 15.75
CA PHE A 146 -11.88 -10.04 15.04
C PHE A 146 -13.03 -9.27 14.38
N GLY A 147 -13.21 -9.48 13.09
CA GLY A 147 -14.26 -8.85 12.27
C GLY A 147 -13.71 -8.35 10.94
N PRO A 148 -14.54 -7.63 10.16
CA PRO A 148 -14.09 -7.04 8.90
C PRO A 148 -13.01 -5.97 9.17
N CYS A 149 -11.99 -5.94 8.33
CA CYS A 149 -11.00 -4.87 8.34
C CYS A 149 -11.65 -3.52 7.96
N PRO A 150 -11.20 -2.39 8.53
CA PRO A 150 -11.76 -1.07 8.28
C PRO A 150 -11.57 -0.61 6.83
#